data_57e83d7deffca2cb9511e6fde6663092
#
_entry.id   57e83d7deffca2cb9511e6fde6663092
#
_cell.length_a   1.000
_cell.length_b   1.000
_cell.length_c   1.000
_cell.angle_alpha   90.00
_cell.angle_beta   90.00
_cell.angle_gamma   90.00
#
_symmetry.space_group_name_H-M   'P 1'
#
loop_
_entity.id
_entity.type
_entity.pdbx_description
1 polymer ?
#
loop_
_entity_poly.entity_id
_entity_poly.type
_entity_poly.pdbx_seq_one_letter_code
_entity_poly.pdbx_strand_id
1 'polypeptide(L)'
;MSESSLVIRTLHAEDAPELSAMLLAQPPRYARFFYPFNYDEATLAELLRDCEKDVFAGMSWDDKLVGFFMLRGWDAGFDVPAYGLIIDRDHRGYGLEMVSLEAAKVICNLRGATRIMLKMHPDNFSAKGIARKIGFVQTRVEADSGNVIYHFDLAPRSKKI
;
A
#
# COMPACT_ATOMS: atom_id res chain seq x y z
N MET A 1 24.37 10.58 -19.65
CA MET A 1 23.94 9.43 -18.83
C MET A 1 22.90 9.91 -17.83
N SER A 2 21.70 9.35 -17.87
CA SER A 2 20.72 9.62 -16.80
C SER A 2 21.18 8.87 -15.55
N GLU A 3 21.19 9.55 -14.42
CA GLU A 3 21.40 8.89 -13.15
C GLU A 3 20.19 8.01 -12.85
N SER A 4 20.44 6.76 -12.42
CA SER A 4 19.40 5.87 -11.94
C SER A 4 18.72 6.47 -10.71
N SER A 5 17.41 6.52 -10.70
CA SER A 5 16.65 7.16 -9.61
C SER A 5 15.45 6.36 -9.17
N LEU A 6 15.26 6.35 -7.85
CA LEU A 6 14.02 5.87 -7.23
C LEU A 6 13.14 7.09 -6.93
N VAL A 7 11.93 7.05 -7.45
CA VAL A 7 10.93 8.11 -7.22
C VAL A 7 9.69 7.49 -6.56
N ILE A 8 9.25 8.11 -5.48
CA ILE A 8 7.98 7.77 -4.81
C ILE A 8 7.08 9.00 -4.96
N ARG A 9 5.92 8.81 -5.57
CA ARG A 9 4.98 9.91 -5.78
C ARG A 9 3.52 9.46 -5.76
N THR A 10 2.64 10.39 -5.49
CA THR A 10 1.20 10.18 -5.67
C THR A 10 0.89 9.92 -7.15
N LEU A 11 0.01 8.94 -7.40
CA LEU A 11 -0.49 8.63 -8.73
C LEU A 11 -1.73 9.45 -9.06
N HIS A 12 -1.89 9.78 -10.31
CA HIS A 12 -3.02 10.52 -10.87
C HIS A 12 -3.71 9.69 -11.96
N ALA A 13 -4.85 10.16 -12.46
CA ALA A 13 -5.64 9.42 -13.45
C ALA A 13 -4.86 9.06 -14.72
N GLU A 14 -3.95 9.92 -15.16
CA GLU A 14 -3.06 9.67 -16.30
C GLU A 14 -2.05 8.54 -16.07
N ASP A 15 -1.83 8.13 -14.84
CA ASP A 15 -0.96 6.99 -14.50
C ASP A 15 -1.67 5.64 -14.60
N ALA A 16 -2.99 5.63 -14.82
CA ALA A 16 -3.78 4.41 -14.84
C ALA A 16 -3.30 3.36 -15.87
N PRO A 17 -2.91 3.72 -17.10
CA PRO A 17 -2.39 2.73 -18.05
C PRO A 17 -1.15 2.01 -17.54
N GLU A 18 -0.19 2.72 -16.99
CA GLU A 18 1.04 2.12 -16.47
C GLU A 18 0.79 1.28 -15.22
N LEU A 19 -0.06 1.78 -14.32
CA LEU A 19 -0.45 1.02 -13.12
C LEU A 19 -1.18 -0.27 -13.50
N SER A 20 -2.13 -0.20 -14.42
CA SER A 20 -2.85 -1.37 -14.94
C SER A 20 -1.89 -2.39 -15.53
N ALA A 21 -0.95 -1.96 -16.37
CA ALA A 21 0.03 -2.83 -16.99
C ALA A 21 0.91 -3.53 -15.94
N MET A 22 1.39 -2.79 -14.94
CA MET A 22 2.22 -3.34 -13.86
C MET A 22 1.43 -4.36 -13.03
N LEU A 23 0.20 -4.07 -12.64
CA LEU A 23 -0.62 -4.96 -11.83
C LEU A 23 -1.02 -6.24 -12.58
N LEU A 24 -1.41 -6.11 -13.86
CA LEU A 24 -1.82 -7.25 -14.68
C LEU A 24 -0.64 -8.14 -15.10
N ALA A 25 0.57 -7.61 -15.11
CA ALA A 25 1.79 -8.37 -15.45
C ALA A 25 2.24 -9.30 -14.31
N GLN A 26 1.71 -9.15 -13.10
CA GLN A 26 2.14 -9.97 -11.98
C GLN A 26 1.63 -11.41 -12.13
N PRO A 27 2.47 -12.43 -11.83
CA PRO A 27 2.01 -13.80 -11.85
C PRO A 27 0.81 -14.01 -10.92
N PRO A 28 -0.25 -14.71 -11.34
CA PRO A 28 -1.45 -14.88 -10.51
C PRO A 28 -1.17 -15.47 -9.13
N ARG A 29 -0.25 -16.43 -9.06
CA ARG A 29 0.14 -17.05 -7.78
C ARG A 29 0.82 -16.06 -6.84
N TYR A 30 1.60 -15.13 -7.36
CA TYR A 30 2.27 -14.08 -6.59
C TYR A 30 1.27 -13.03 -6.11
N ALA A 31 0.37 -12.60 -6.98
CA ALA A 31 -0.57 -11.51 -6.72
C ALA A 31 -1.90 -11.96 -6.11
N ARG A 32 -2.11 -13.26 -5.85
CA ARG A 32 -3.42 -13.83 -5.52
C ARG A 32 -4.11 -13.22 -4.30
N PHE A 33 -3.35 -12.70 -3.34
CA PHE A 33 -3.90 -12.09 -2.13
C PHE A 33 -4.01 -10.57 -2.19
N PHE A 34 -3.54 -9.95 -3.27
CA PHE A 34 -3.65 -8.52 -3.49
C PHE A 34 -4.60 -8.25 -4.64
N TYR A 35 -5.86 -8.03 -4.31
CA TYR A 35 -6.90 -7.68 -5.29
C TYR A 35 -7.91 -6.73 -4.67
N PRO A 36 -7.49 -5.49 -4.34
CA PRO A 36 -8.37 -4.53 -3.67
C PRO A 36 -9.46 -3.94 -4.57
N PHE A 37 -9.26 -3.99 -5.88
CA PHE A 37 -10.16 -3.49 -6.92
C PHE A 37 -9.79 -4.12 -8.27
N ASN A 38 -10.62 -3.89 -9.30
CA ASN A 38 -10.29 -4.33 -10.66
C ASN A 38 -9.10 -3.56 -11.21
N TYR A 39 -8.29 -4.22 -12.03
CA TYR A 39 -7.03 -3.67 -12.55
C TYR A 39 -7.14 -3.10 -13.96
N ASP A 40 -8.34 -3.00 -14.53
CA ASP A 40 -8.54 -2.36 -15.82
C ASP A 40 -8.28 -0.84 -15.75
N GLU A 41 -7.83 -0.25 -16.84
CA GLU A 41 -7.45 1.16 -16.88
C GLU A 41 -8.59 2.09 -16.50
N ALA A 42 -9.81 1.81 -16.95
CA ALA A 42 -10.97 2.66 -16.69
C ALA A 42 -11.27 2.73 -15.19
N THR A 43 -11.30 1.58 -14.51
CA THR A 43 -11.52 1.50 -13.05
C THR A 43 -10.41 2.23 -12.29
N LEU A 44 -9.16 2.03 -12.67
CA LEU A 44 -8.02 2.69 -12.02
C LEU A 44 -8.01 4.20 -12.25
N ALA A 45 -8.33 4.66 -13.47
CA ALA A 45 -8.42 6.08 -13.76
C ALA A 45 -9.51 6.76 -12.92
N GLU A 46 -10.66 6.13 -12.78
CA GLU A 46 -11.75 6.61 -11.94
C GLU A 46 -11.35 6.67 -10.46
N LEU A 47 -10.75 5.60 -9.95
CA LEU A 47 -10.26 5.51 -8.58
C LEU A 47 -9.26 6.63 -8.26
N LEU A 48 -8.29 6.84 -9.14
CA LEU A 48 -7.26 7.86 -8.95
C LEU A 48 -7.80 9.28 -9.09
N ARG A 49 -8.75 9.50 -10.01
CA ARG A 49 -9.39 10.81 -10.20
C ARG A 49 -10.27 11.20 -9.03
N ASP A 50 -11.05 10.26 -8.49
CA ASP A 50 -12.10 10.54 -7.50
C ASP A 50 -11.58 10.52 -6.06
N CYS A 51 -10.35 10.07 -5.82
CA CYS A 51 -9.78 10.06 -4.49
C CYS A 51 -9.48 11.49 -4.01
N GLU A 52 -9.88 11.80 -2.77
CA GLU A 52 -9.66 13.11 -2.15
C GLU A 52 -8.64 13.04 -1.00
N LYS A 53 -8.83 12.10 -0.09
CA LYS A 53 -8.02 11.94 1.13
C LYS A 53 -7.18 10.67 1.12
N ASP A 54 -7.67 9.60 0.51
CA ASP A 54 -6.94 8.37 0.37
C ASP A 54 -5.66 8.59 -0.43
N VAL A 55 -4.66 7.77 -0.19
CA VAL A 55 -3.36 7.87 -0.87
C VAL A 55 -3.15 6.67 -1.76
N PHE A 56 -2.83 6.93 -3.01
CA PHE A 56 -2.38 5.94 -3.98
C PHE A 56 -1.04 6.41 -4.50
N ALA A 57 0.02 5.68 -4.18
CA ALA A 57 1.39 6.07 -4.49
C ALA A 57 2.10 5.00 -5.30
N GLY A 58 2.89 5.45 -6.25
CA GLY A 58 3.75 4.61 -7.07
C GLY A 58 5.22 4.77 -6.70
N MET A 59 5.96 3.68 -6.85
CA MET A 59 7.41 3.68 -6.77
C MET A 59 7.96 3.35 -8.14
N SER A 60 8.80 4.22 -8.68
CA SER A 60 9.40 4.05 -10.00
C SER A 60 10.91 3.98 -9.90
N TRP A 61 11.49 3.07 -10.66
CA TRP A 61 12.92 2.95 -10.86
C TRP A 61 13.24 3.21 -12.32
N ASP A 62 14.07 4.20 -12.58
CA ASP A 62 14.42 4.64 -13.95
C ASP A 62 13.17 4.85 -14.82
N ASP A 63 12.22 5.61 -14.30
CA ASP A 63 10.94 5.96 -14.95
C ASP A 63 9.97 4.77 -15.16
N LYS A 64 10.31 3.58 -14.67
CA LYS A 64 9.43 2.42 -14.73
C LYS A 64 8.75 2.19 -13.38
N LEU A 65 7.44 2.03 -13.37
CA LEU A 65 6.67 1.70 -12.18
C LEU A 65 7.01 0.27 -11.71
N VAL A 66 7.53 0.15 -10.50
CA VAL A 66 7.98 -1.12 -9.91
C VAL A 66 7.27 -1.47 -8.62
N GLY A 67 6.45 -0.58 -8.10
CA GLY A 67 5.68 -0.82 -6.89
C GLY A 67 4.53 0.15 -6.73
N PHE A 68 3.57 -0.25 -5.92
CA PHE A 68 2.36 0.52 -5.65
C PHE A 68 1.95 0.28 -4.21
N PHE A 69 1.68 1.36 -3.48
CA PHE A 69 1.09 1.25 -2.15
C PHE A 69 -0.08 2.22 -1.99
N MET A 70 -0.92 1.93 -1.04
CA MET A 70 -2.10 2.74 -0.76
C MET A 70 -2.35 2.86 0.74
N LEU A 71 -3.00 3.95 1.10
CA LEU A 71 -3.62 4.18 2.40
C LEU A 71 -5.08 4.55 2.14
N ARG A 72 -5.99 3.66 2.48
CA ARG A 72 -7.42 3.79 2.17
C ARG A 72 -8.25 3.80 3.44
N GLY A 73 -9.38 4.47 3.35
CA GLY A 73 -10.39 4.53 4.39
C GLY A 73 -10.74 5.94 4.82
N TRP A 74 -9.87 6.91 4.58
CA TRP A 74 -10.15 8.31 4.92
C TRP A 74 -11.31 8.88 4.09
N ASP A 75 -11.39 8.54 2.81
CA ASP A 75 -12.51 8.98 1.94
C ASP A 75 -13.84 8.35 2.35
N ALA A 76 -13.81 7.21 3.01
CA ALA A 76 -15.00 6.56 3.58
C ALA A 76 -15.33 7.04 5.01
N GLY A 77 -14.57 7.98 5.57
CA GLY A 77 -14.80 8.55 6.89
C GLY A 77 -14.14 7.82 8.05
N PHE A 78 -13.26 6.85 7.78
CA PHE A 78 -12.51 6.16 8.82
C PHE A 78 -11.29 7.00 9.25
N ASP A 79 -10.93 6.91 10.52
CA ASP A 79 -9.74 7.57 11.08
C ASP A 79 -8.46 6.73 10.88
N VAL A 80 -8.59 5.42 10.86
CA VAL A 80 -7.48 4.48 10.70
C VAL A 80 -7.41 4.01 9.26
N PRO A 81 -6.34 4.36 8.52
CA PRO A 81 -6.21 3.90 7.14
C PRO A 81 -5.76 2.45 7.06
N ALA A 82 -6.21 1.77 6.02
CA ALA A 82 -5.73 0.47 5.63
C ALA A 82 -4.56 0.62 4.65
N TYR A 83 -3.43 0.02 4.97
CA TYR A 83 -2.25 -0.01 4.12
C TYR A 83 -2.27 -1.24 3.22
N GLY A 84 -2.01 -1.04 1.93
CA GLY A 84 -1.87 -2.10 0.95
C GLY A 84 -0.63 -1.88 0.11
N LEU A 85 0.04 -2.95 -0.28
CA LEU A 85 1.29 -2.90 -1.02
C LEU A 85 1.39 -4.04 -2.02
N ILE A 86 1.88 -3.73 -3.22
CA ILE A 86 2.41 -4.72 -4.14
C ILE A 86 3.68 -4.20 -4.79
N ILE A 87 4.69 -5.05 -4.85
CA ILE A 87 5.95 -4.80 -5.56
C ILE A 87 5.98 -5.69 -6.79
N ASP A 88 6.39 -5.14 -7.93
CA ASP A 88 6.66 -5.95 -9.11
C ASP A 88 7.59 -7.12 -8.74
N ARG A 89 7.20 -8.33 -9.10
CA ARG A 89 7.90 -9.55 -8.66
C ARG A 89 9.41 -9.50 -8.92
N ASP A 90 9.81 -8.96 -10.06
CA ASP A 90 11.22 -8.91 -10.46
C ASP A 90 12.02 -7.86 -9.68
N HIS A 91 11.35 -7.01 -8.91
CA HIS A 91 11.95 -5.97 -8.09
C HIS A 91 11.84 -6.23 -6.58
N ARG A 92 11.50 -7.46 -6.19
CA ARG A 92 11.50 -7.89 -4.79
C ARG A 92 12.91 -8.04 -4.24
N GLY A 93 13.03 -7.91 -2.93
CA GLY A 93 14.31 -8.13 -2.24
C GLY A 93 15.27 -6.95 -2.24
N TYR A 94 14.85 -5.81 -2.78
CA TYR A 94 15.65 -4.58 -2.80
C TYR A 94 15.31 -3.60 -1.67
N GLY A 95 14.34 -3.93 -0.82
CA GLY A 95 13.94 -3.08 0.30
C GLY A 95 12.80 -2.11 -0.02
N LEU A 96 12.15 -2.22 -1.17
CA LEU A 96 11.04 -1.33 -1.56
C LEU A 96 9.86 -1.43 -0.58
N GLU A 97 9.62 -2.61 -0.02
CA GLU A 97 8.58 -2.83 0.99
C GLU A 97 8.82 -1.96 2.24
N MET A 98 10.05 -1.90 2.70
CA MET A 98 10.40 -1.09 3.87
C MET A 98 10.29 0.39 3.59
N VAL A 99 10.74 0.84 2.44
CA VAL A 99 10.65 2.25 2.02
C VAL A 99 9.19 2.68 1.93
N SER A 100 8.33 1.85 1.31
CA SER A 100 6.91 2.17 1.18
C SER A 100 6.20 2.24 2.53
N LEU A 101 6.51 1.34 3.45
CA LEU A 101 5.93 1.35 4.79
C LEU A 101 6.38 2.57 5.59
N GLU A 102 7.65 2.92 5.53
CA GLU A 102 8.15 4.14 6.20
C GLU A 102 7.52 5.41 5.62
N ALA A 103 7.36 5.49 4.30
CA ALA A 103 6.64 6.59 3.66
C ALA A 103 5.17 6.65 4.14
N ALA A 104 4.49 5.50 4.21
CA ALA A 104 3.12 5.42 4.71
C ALA A 104 3.01 5.88 6.16
N LYS A 105 3.93 5.48 7.03
CA LYS A 105 3.98 5.92 8.43
C LYS A 105 4.15 7.44 8.53
N VAL A 106 5.02 8.02 7.72
CA VAL A 106 5.24 9.47 7.69
C VAL A 106 3.96 10.19 7.27
N ILE A 107 3.29 9.73 6.23
CA ILE A 107 2.01 10.31 5.78
C ILE A 107 0.97 10.24 6.89
N CYS A 108 0.83 9.10 7.54
CA CYS A 108 -0.10 8.92 8.66
C CYS A 108 0.22 9.88 9.82
N ASN A 109 1.48 10.01 10.18
CA ASN A 109 1.91 10.94 11.22
C ASN A 109 1.59 12.39 10.86
N LEU A 110 1.85 12.80 9.63
CA LEU A 110 1.56 14.14 9.15
C LEU A 110 0.06 14.45 9.17
N ARG A 111 -0.77 13.45 8.96
CA ARG A 111 -2.24 13.58 9.00
C ARG A 111 -2.85 13.37 10.37
N GLY A 112 -2.05 13.05 11.39
CA GLY A 112 -2.50 12.83 12.75
C GLY A 112 -3.19 11.49 12.99
N ALA A 113 -3.01 10.52 12.11
CA ALA A 113 -3.48 9.16 12.35
C ALA A 113 -2.67 8.50 13.47
N THR A 114 -3.35 7.73 14.31
CA THR A 114 -2.73 7.08 15.48
C THR A 114 -2.35 5.64 15.23
N ARG A 115 -2.90 5.03 14.17
CA ARG A 115 -2.70 3.63 13.83
C ARG A 115 -2.73 3.42 12.33
N ILE A 116 -2.11 2.33 11.89
CA ILE A 116 -2.21 1.80 10.52
C ILE A 116 -2.79 0.40 10.61
N MET A 117 -3.71 0.07 9.71
CA MET A 117 -4.34 -1.25 9.63
C MET A 117 -3.80 -2.05 8.44
N LEU A 118 -3.60 -3.35 8.64
CA LEU A 118 -3.42 -4.32 7.57
C LEU A 118 -4.57 -5.31 7.59
N LYS A 119 -5.15 -5.59 6.45
CA LYS A 119 -6.12 -6.66 6.26
C LYS A 119 -5.49 -7.74 5.39
N MET A 120 -5.49 -8.98 5.87
CA MET A 120 -4.85 -10.09 5.18
C MET A 120 -5.79 -11.27 5.04
N HIS A 121 -5.66 -11.96 3.91
CA HIS A 121 -6.31 -13.25 3.73
C HIS A 121 -5.77 -14.25 4.77
N PRO A 122 -6.63 -15.12 5.35
CA PRO A 122 -6.19 -16.05 6.40
C PRO A 122 -5.07 -17.01 5.95
N ASP A 123 -4.98 -17.31 4.65
CA ASP A 123 -3.98 -18.20 4.08
C ASP A 123 -2.68 -17.49 3.66
N ASN A 124 -2.60 -16.18 3.83
CA ASN A 124 -1.39 -15.42 3.50
C ASN A 124 -0.37 -15.48 4.65
N PHE A 125 0.20 -16.65 4.87
CA PHE A 125 1.13 -16.91 5.98
C PHE A 125 2.41 -16.08 5.88
N SER A 126 2.92 -15.88 4.66
CA SER A 126 4.12 -15.07 4.41
C SER A 126 3.93 -13.63 4.89
N ALA A 127 2.83 -13.00 4.50
CA ALA A 127 2.53 -11.62 4.90
C ALA A 127 2.27 -11.50 6.41
N LYS A 128 1.59 -12.49 7.02
CA LYS A 128 1.38 -12.53 8.48
C LYS A 128 2.71 -12.56 9.24
N GLY A 129 3.65 -13.38 8.80
CA GLY A 129 4.97 -13.49 9.42
C GLY A 129 5.75 -12.18 9.31
N ILE A 130 5.73 -11.53 8.14
CA ILE A 130 6.38 -10.24 7.92
C ILE A 130 5.72 -9.16 8.79
N ALA A 131 4.39 -9.09 8.81
CA ALA A 131 3.66 -8.11 9.61
C ALA A 131 4.05 -8.15 11.09
N ARG A 132 4.08 -9.35 11.66
CA ARG A 132 4.52 -9.54 13.06
C ARG A 132 5.96 -9.08 13.29
N LYS A 133 6.85 -9.40 12.36
CA LYS A 133 8.26 -9.08 12.44
C LYS A 133 8.52 -7.57 12.44
N ILE A 134 7.71 -6.81 11.72
CA ILE A 134 7.81 -5.34 11.63
C ILE A 134 6.95 -4.60 12.66
N GLY A 135 6.32 -5.31 13.59
CA GLY A 135 5.64 -4.73 14.74
C GLY A 135 4.13 -4.59 14.66
N PHE A 136 3.50 -5.13 13.61
CA PHE A 136 2.03 -5.20 13.57
C PHE A 136 1.52 -6.28 14.51
N VAL A 137 0.40 -6.01 15.16
CA VAL A 137 -0.26 -6.92 16.11
C VAL A 137 -1.63 -7.27 15.58
N GLN A 138 -1.95 -8.56 15.60
CA GLN A 138 -3.30 -9.03 15.25
C GLN A 138 -4.30 -8.55 16.30
N THR A 139 -5.36 -7.87 15.85
CA THR A 139 -6.37 -7.27 16.72
C THR A 139 -7.74 -7.93 16.60
N ARG A 140 -8.08 -8.46 15.43
CA ARG A 140 -9.36 -9.17 15.22
C ARG A 140 -9.35 -10.02 13.95
N VAL A 141 -10.40 -10.82 13.79
CA VAL A 141 -10.72 -11.55 12.56
C VAL A 141 -12.11 -11.09 12.10
N GLU A 142 -12.26 -10.78 10.82
CA GLU A 142 -13.56 -10.43 10.26
C GLU A 142 -14.47 -11.66 10.19
N ALA A 143 -15.67 -11.57 10.74
CA ALA A 143 -16.60 -12.69 10.80
C ALA A 143 -17.04 -13.21 9.42
N ASP A 144 -17.25 -12.30 8.45
CA ASP A 144 -17.79 -12.65 7.14
C ASP A 144 -16.74 -13.27 6.21
N SER A 145 -15.54 -12.69 6.17
CA SER A 145 -14.49 -13.08 5.23
C SER A 145 -13.45 -14.01 5.81
N GLY A 146 -13.31 -14.05 7.15
CA GLY A 146 -12.20 -14.70 7.82
C GLY A 146 -10.88 -13.93 7.70
N ASN A 147 -10.88 -12.76 7.07
CA ASN A 147 -9.69 -11.93 6.94
C ASN A 147 -9.17 -11.51 8.32
N VAL A 148 -7.86 -11.49 8.44
CA VAL A 148 -7.17 -11.16 9.69
C VAL A 148 -6.77 -9.70 9.66
N ILE A 149 -7.08 -8.98 10.74
CA ILE A 149 -6.79 -7.56 10.89
C ILE A 149 -5.63 -7.38 11.86
N TYR A 150 -4.62 -6.65 11.39
CA TYR A 150 -3.45 -6.25 12.17
C TYR A 150 -3.45 -4.73 12.30
N HIS A 151 -2.91 -4.24 13.41
CA HIS A 151 -2.67 -2.81 13.61
C HIS A 151 -1.23 -2.55 14.03
N PHE A 152 -0.75 -1.39 13.61
CA PHE A 152 0.50 -0.81 14.07
C PHE A 152 0.19 0.54 14.73
N ASP A 153 0.53 0.68 16.01
CA ASP A 153 0.36 1.94 16.71
C ASP A 153 1.50 2.90 16.37
N LEU A 154 1.13 4.09 15.91
CA LEU A 154 2.09 5.13 15.59
C LEU A 154 2.53 5.84 16.87
N ALA A 155 3.82 6.16 16.96
CA ALA A 155 4.33 6.89 18.09
C ALA A 155 3.69 8.29 18.18
N PRO A 156 3.32 8.78 19.39
CA PRO A 156 2.83 10.13 19.54
C PRO A 156 3.86 11.13 19.02
N ARG A 157 3.38 12.21 18.39
CA ARG A 157 4.27 13.30 18.00
C ARG A 157 5.01 13.81 19.24
N SER A 158 6.35 13.77 19.19
CA SER A 158 7.13 14.53 20.13
C SER A 158 6.85 16.00 19.87
N LYS A 159 6.33 16.72 20.88
CA LYS A 159 6.28 18.17 20.81
C LYS A 159 7.71 18.65 20.66
N LYS A 160 8.02 19.29 19.53
CA LYS A 160 9.29 20.00 19.42
C LYS A 160 9.34 21.05 20.54
N ILE A 161 10.33 20.91 21.34
CA ILE A 161 10.69 21.93 22.34
C ILE A 161 11.26 23.13 21.60
#